data_3f44b78d8afd23939af26df5939c1efc
#
_entry.id   3f44b78d8afd23939af26df5939c1efc
#
_cell.length_a   1.000
_cell.length_b   1.000
_cell.length_c   1.000
_cell.angle_alpha   90.00
_cell.angle_beta   90.00
_cell.angle_gamma   90.00
#
_symmetry.space_group_name_H-M   'P 1'
#
loop_
_entity.id
_entity.type
_entity.pdbx_description
1 polymer ?
#
loop_
_entity_poly.entity_id
_entity_poly.type
_entity_poly.pdbx_seq_one_letter_code
_entity_poly.pdbx_strand_id
1 'polypeptide(L)'
;MVTTIDLMDFVHELREDFFECAATLGWREFTKDRGVSMHSFRDVFLHLAYVEEQHVTEFCEGRPTPWMPEVMRIPKNRYVNVVEVRRRLREVRAMGDGRFKKWNTPEELAKPAVWVASKKYPLRLTRDSALAQCVTEHLLHLGEVEAMLWQLDVEPPTTFWIDRRVLHGKWPPPRSALYGGPLRTAVPRAGRRRPRRR
;
A
#
# COMPACT_ATOMS: atom_id res chain seq x y z
N MET A 1 4.37 3.87 23.11
CA MET A 1 3.26 3.02 22.64
C MET A 1 3.15 3.23 21.13
N VAL A 2 2.95 2.17 20.36
CA VAL A 2 2.71 2.28 18.90
C VAL A 2 1.27 2.69 18.67
N THR A 3 1.03 3.70 17.87
CA THR A 3 -0.32 4.17 17.52
C THR A 3 -0.71 3.66 16.12
N THR A 4 -1.99 3.73 15.79
CA THR A 4 -2.47 3.41 14.44
C THR A 4 -1.90 4.38 13.40
N ILE A 5 -1.63 5.63 13.79
CA ILE A 5 -0.93 6.60 12.92
C ILE A 5 0.51 6.15 12.62
N ASP A 6 1.23 5.63 13.62
CA ASP A 6 2.56 5.04 13.39
C ASP A 6 2.52 3.85 12.42
N LEU A 7 1.45 3.05 12.48
CA LEU A 7 1.24 1.94 11.54
C LEU A 7 0.88 2.43 10.13
N MET A 8 0.12 3.53 10.01
CA MET A 8 -0.14 4.16 8.70
C MET A 8 1.15 4.67 8.07
N ASP A 9 2.02 5.32 8.83
CA ASP A 9 3.34 5.74 8.33
C ASP A 9 4.18 4.54 7.86
N PHE A 10 4.17 3.45 8.63
CA PHE A 10 4.86 2.22 8.25
C PHE A 10 4.35 1.63 6.93
N VAL A 11 3.04 1.48 6.76
CA VAL A 11 2.51 0.90 5.52
C VAL A 11 2.70 1.82 4.32
N HIS A 12 2.77 3.14 4.50
CA HIS A 12 3.12 4.08 3.45
C HIS A 12 4.55 3.89 2.95
N GLU A 13 5.50 3.75 3.87
CA GLU A 13 6.90 3.51 3.51
C GLU A 13 7.06 2.15 2.84
N LEU A 14 6.41 1.13 3.40
CA LEU A 14 6.40 -0.21 2.82
C LEU A 14 5.81 -0.19 1.40
N ARG A 15 4.69 0.49 1.21
CA ARG A 15 4.04 0.68 -0.10
C ARG A 15 4.97 1.35 -1.11
N GLU A 16 5.70 2.40 -0.71
CA GLU A 16 6.65 3.07 -1.61
C GLU A 16 7.79 2.12 -2.01
N ASP A 17 8.36 1.34 -1.08
CA ASP A 17 9.42 0.39 -1.37
C ASP A 17 8.95 -0.72 -2.33
N PHE A 18 7.77 -1.27 -2.12
CA PHE A 18 7.17 -2.25 -3.03
C PHE A 18 6.85 -1.64 -4.39
N PHE A 19 6.39 -0.39 -4.41
CA PHE A 19 6.13 0.33 -5.66
C PHE A 19 7.42 0.53 -6.46
N GLU A 20 8.50 0.99 -5.82
CA GLU A 20 9.79 1.18 -6.48
C GLU A 20 10.29 -0.16 -7.05
N CYS A 21 10.21 -1.24 -6.28
CA CYS A 21 10.61 -2.57 -6.74
C CYS A 21 9.79 -3.00 -7.97
N ALA A 22 8.46 -2.91 -7.92
CA ALA A 22 7.60 -3.29 -9.03
C ALA A 22 7.76 -2.38 -10.26
N ALA A 23 8.03 -1.08 -10.08
CA ALA A 23 8.22 -0.13 -11.16
C ALA A 23 9.46 -0.42 -12.03
N THR A 24 10.48 -1.09 -11.46
CA THR A 24 11.68 -1.51 -12.23
C THR A 24 11.37 -2.53 -13.32
N LEU A 25 10.26 -3.24 -13.22
CA LEU A 25 9.85 -4.27 -14.18
C LEU A 25 9.35 -3.69 -15.52
N GLY A 26 9.14 -2.39 -15.58
CA GLY A 26 8.57 -1.69 -16.72
C GLY A 26 7.04 -1.83 -16.85
N TRP A 27 6.45 -0.94 -17.63
CA TRP A 27 4.99 -0.78 -17.71
C TRP A 27 4.23 -2.03 -18.12
N ARG A 28 4.78 -2.80 -19.08
CA ARG A 28 4.16 -4.04 -19.57
C ARG A 28 3.96 -5.05 -18.44
N GLU A 29 5.02 -5.31 -17.67
CA GLU A 29 4.95 -6.26 -16.55
C GLU A 29 4.16 -5.68 -15.37
N PHE A 30 4.23 -4.35 -15.17
CA PHE A 30 3.48 -3.66 -14.12
C PHE A 30 1.95 -3.74 -14.30
N THR A 31 1.47 -3.87 -15.53
CA THR A 31 0.03 -3.93 -15.87
C THR A 31 -0.47 -5.31 -16.28
N LYS A 32 0.42 -6.30 -16.35
CA LYS A 32 0.08 -7.66 -16.74
C LYS A 32 -0.78 -8.34 -15.67
N ASP A 33 -1.87 -8.95 -16.10
CA ASP A 33 -2.70 -9.79 -15.22
C ASP A 33 -1.91 -11.02 -14.74
N ARG A 34 -1.91 -11.25 -13.43
CA ARG A 34 -1.17 -12.33 -12.76
C ARG A 34 -2.06 -13.28 -11.98
N GLY A 35 -3.37 -13.17 -12.15
CA GLY A 35 -4.33 -14.06 -11.51
C GLY A 35 -4.50 -13.85 -10.01
N VAL A 36 -4.02 -12.73 -9.45
CA VAL A 36 -4.31 -12.31 -8.07
C VAL A 36 -5.60 -11.50 -8.01
N SER A 37 -6.12 -11.21 -6.81
CA SER A 37 -7.44 -10.59 -6.64
C SER A 37 -7.58 -9.25 -7.37
N MET A 38 -6.54 -8.42 -7.39
CA MET A 38 -6.50 -7.14 -8.08
C MET A 38 -5.81 -7.19 -9.45
N HIS A 39 -5.56 -8.37 -9.97
CA HIS A 39 -5.01 -8.68 -11.30
C HIS A 39 -3.56 -8.25 -11.55
N SER A 40 -3.14 -7.03 -11.23
CA SER A 40 -1.81 -6.51 -11.59
C SER A 40 -1.22 -5.60 -10.51
N PHE A 41 0.10 -5.33 -10.56
CA PHE A 41 0.73 -4.36 -9.67
C PHE A 41 0.03 -2.98 -9.74
N ARG A 42 -0.26 -2.48 -10.94
CA ARG A 42 -0.99 -1.23 -11.12
C ARG A 42 -2.32 -1.24 -10.36
N ASP A 43 -3.08 -2.30 -10.53
CA ASP A 43 -4.44 -2.37 -10.00
C ASP A 43 -4.42 -2.51 -8.47
N VAL A 44 -3.45 -3.24 -7.89
CA VAL A 44 -3.21 -3.28 -6.44
C VAL A 44 -2.87 -1.89 -5.90
N PHE A 45 -1.90 -1.20 -6.48
CA PHE A 45 -1.49 0.11 -5.97
C PHE A 45 -2.59 1.17 -6.09
N LEU A 46 -3.37 1.15 -7.16
CA LEU A 46 -4.53 2.04 -7.30
C LEU A 46 -5.65 1.68 -6.31
N HIS A 47 -5.85 0.40 -6.05
CA HIS A 47 -6.78 -0.04 -5.01
C HIS A 47 -6.36 0.46 -3.63
N LEU A 48 -5.08 0.35 -3.27
CA LEU A 48 -4.55 0.86 -2.00
C LEU A 48 -4.74 2.38 -1.86
N ALA A 49 -4.50 3.14 -2.93
CA ALA A 49 -4.79 4.58 -2.92
C ALA A 49 -6.28 4.87 -2.68
N TYR A 50 -7.14 4.10 -3.31
CA TYR A 50 -8.58 4.23 -3.13
C TYR A 50 -9.02 3.87 -1.70
N VAL A 51 -8.58 2.74 -1.18
CA VAL A 51 -8.89 2.30 0.20
C VAL A 51 -8.50 3.35 1.21
N GLU A 52 -7.30 3.90 1.10
CA GLU A 52 -6.84 4.95 2.00
C GLU A 52 -7.70 6.21 1.90
N GLU A 53 -8.00 6.69 0.69
CA GLU A 53 -8.87 7.84 0.49
C GLU A 53 -10.25 7.61 1.10
N GLN A 54 -10.84 6.44 0.88
CA GLN A 54 -12.14 6.08 1.43
C GLN A 54 -12.11 6.07 2.96
N HIS A 55 -11.15 5.40 3.58
CA HIS A 55 -11.07 5.31 5.03
C HIS A 55 -10.89 6.69 5.67
N VAL A 56 -10.05 7.52 5.08
CA VAL A 56 -9.77 8.86 5.62
C VAL A 56 -10.94 9.81 5.39
N THR A 57 -11.51 9.87 4.19
CA THR A 57 -12.53 10.87 3.86
C THR A 57 -13.94 10.42 4.21
N GLU A 58 -14.30 9.18 3.84
CA GLU A 58 -15.67 8.71 4.03
C GLU A 58 -15.88 8.19 5.45
N PHE A 59 -15.02 7.30 5.93
CA PHE A 59 -15.24 6.70 7.25
C PHE A 59 -14.83 7.62 8.39
N CYS A 60 -13.70 8.32 8.31
CA CYS A 60 -13.25 9.20 9.39
C CYS A 60 -13.86 10.59 9.37
N GLU A 61 -14.28 11.11 8.21
CA GLU A 61 -14.82 12.47 8.07
C GLU A 61 -16.29 12.51 7.64
N GLY A 62 -16.89 11.38 7.26
CA GLY A 62 -18.29 11.31 6.79
C GLY A 62 -18.52 11.97 5.43
N ARG A 63 -17.46 12.22 4.65
CA ARG A 63 -17.56 12.82 3.32
C ARG A 63 -17.51 11.72 2.27
N PRO A 64 -18.53 11.59 1.38
CA PRO A 64 -18.51 10.55 0.37
C PRO A 64 -17.30 10.71 -0.57
N THR A 65 -16.67 9.58 -0.88
CA THR A 65 -15.62 9.55 -1.90
C THR A 65 -16.26 9.49 -3.30
N PRO A 66 -15.68 10.15 -4.30
CA PRO A 66 -16.24 10.16 -5.66
C PRO A 66 -16.18 8.79 -6.37
N TRP A 67 -15.68 7.75 -5.69
CA TRP A 67 -15.40 6.44 -6.26
C TRP A 67 -16.40 5.34 -5.91
N MET A 68 -17.38 5.58 -5.04
CA MET A 68 -18.45 4.62 -4.75
C MET A 68 -19.56 4.73 -5.81
N PRO A 69 -20.01 3.68 -6.42
CA PRO A 69 -19.78 2.23 -6.23
C PRO A 69 -18.81 1.60 -7.26
N GLU A 70 -18.05 2.38 -8.01
CA GLU A 70 -17.21 1.93 -9.13
C GLU A 70 -15.83 1.41 -8.69
N VAL A 71 -15.64 1.15 -7.41
CA VAL A 71 -14.37 0.73 -6.78
C VAL A 71 -13.69 -0.42 -7.47
N MET A 72 -14.46 -1.33 -8.03
CA MET A 72 -13.95 -2.51 -8.74
C MET A 72 -13.58 -2.21 -10.19
N ARG A 73 -13.83 -0.99 -10.67
CA ARG A 73 -13.52 -0.56 -12.04
C ARG A 73 -12.59 0.63 -12.02
N ILE A 74 -11.33 0.36 -11.69
CA ILE A 74 -10.28 1.35 -11.87
C ILE A 74 -10.30 1.81 -13.33
N PRO A 75 -10.47 3.12 -13.61
CA PRO A 75 -10.48 3.61 -14.98
C PRO A 75 -9.07 3.46 -15.58
N LYS A 76 -8.81 2.29 -16.17
CA LYS A 76 -7.49 1.87 -16.67
C LYS A 76 -6.89 2.86 -17.66
N ASN A 77 -7.72 3.56 -18.41
CA ASN A 77 -7.33 4.59 -19.36
C ASN A 77 -6.82 5.89 -18.72
N ARG A 78 -7.05 6.09 -17.42
CA ARG A 78 -6.63 7.29 -16.68
C ARG A 78 -5.21 7.20 -16.14
N TYR A 79 -4.66 5.97 -16.04
CA TYR A 79 -3.33 5.70 -15.50
C TYR A 79 -2.55 4.89 -16.53
N VAL A 80 -1.82 5.58 -17.40
CA VAL A 80 -1.17 5.02 -18.58
C VAL A 80 0.33 4.77 -18.42
N ASN A 81 0.88 5.11 -17.26
CA ASN A 81 2.29 4.86 -16.91
C ASN A 81 2.50 4.84 -15.39
N VAL A 82 3.67 4.37 -14.96
CA VAL A 82 4.04 4.28 -13.52
C VAL A 82 4.07 5.64 -12.81
N VAL A 83 4.39 6.72 -13.52
CA VAL A 83 4.48 8.06 -12.94
C VAL A 83 3.10 8.54 -12.46
N GLU A 84 2.06 8.28 -13.23
CA GLU A 84 0.70 8.66 -12.87
C GLU A 84 0.16 7.84 -11.69
N VAL A 85 0.47 6.53 -11.63
CA VAL A 85 0.12 5.71 -10.48
C VAL A 85 0.83 6.21 -9.22
N ARG A 86 2.13 6.51 -9.32
CA ARG A 86 2.91 7.09 -8.22
C ARG A 86 2.35 8.45 -7.77
N ARG A 87 2.00 9.31 -8.72
CA ARG A 87 1.39 10.61 -8.42
C ARG A 87 0.12 10.43 -7.59
N ARG A 88 -0.75 9.48 -7.98
CA ARG A 88 -1.97 9.20 -7.23
C ARG A 88 -1.70 8.73 -5.80
N LEU A 89 -0.76 7.81 -5.61
CA LEU A 89 -0.35 7.35 -4.28
C LEU A 89 0.15 8.50 -3.39
N ARG A 90 0.94 9.41 -3.96
CA ARG A 90 1.48 10.58 -3.24
C ARG A 90 0.39 11.61 -2.91
N GLU A 91 -0.55 11.84 -3.81
CA GLU A 91 -1.70 12.72 -3.56
C GLU A 91 -2.52 12.24 -2.36
N VAL A 92 -2.82 10.94 -2.32
CA VAL A 92 -3.58 10.34 -1.23
C VAL A 92 -2.79 10.37 0.08
N ARG A 93 -1.50 10.05 0.04
CA ARG A 93 -0.62 10.17 1.21
C ARG A 93 -0.59 11.60 1.76
N ALA A 94 -0.36 12.59 0.91
CA ALA A 94 -0.33 14.00 1.33
C ALA A 94 -1.66 14.46 1.95
N MET A 95 -2.78 13.95 1.42
CA MET A 95 -4.10 14.14 1.99
C MET A 95 -4.20 13.53 3.39
N GLY A 96 -3.72 12.30 3.59
CA GLY A 96 -3.69 11.58 4.86
C GLY A 96 -2.79 12.28 5.89
N ASP A 97 -1.55 12.59 5.53
CA ASP A 97 -0.55 13.22 6.41
C ASP A 97 -1.07 14.51 7.06
N GLY A 98 -1.80 15.33 6.29
CA GLY A 98 -2.42 16.56 6.81
C GLY A 98 -3.47 16.32 7.90
N ARG A 99 -4.11 15.16 7.88
CA ARG A 99 -5.13 14.73 8.85
C ARG A 99 -4.51 14.00 10.04
N PHE A 100 -3.56 13.11 9.79
CA PHE A 100 -2.90 12.29 10.80
C PHE A 100 -2.19 13.16 11.84
N LYS A 101 -1.58 14.28 11.44
CA LYS A 101 -1.03 15.27 12.37
C LYS A 101 -2.06 15.82 13.35
N LYS A 102 -3.31 15.97 12.91
CA LYS A 102 -4.40 16.48 13.75
C LYS A 102 -5.03 15.38 14.62
N TRP A 103 -5.00 14.13 14.11
CA TRP A 103 -5.66 12.99 14.77
C TRP A 103 -4.75 12.22 15.71
N ASN A 104 -3.48 12.59 15.79
CA ASN A 104 -2.47 11.88 16.58
C ASN A 104 -2.59 12.13 18.10
N THR A 105 -3.83 12.04 18.62
CA THR A 105 -4.12 11.99 20.06
C THR A 105 -5.18 10.94 20.33
N PRO A 106 -5.18 10.33 21.55
CA PRO A 106 -6.20 9.34 21.93
C PRO A 106 -7.63 9.85 21.77
N GLU A 107 -7.89 11.13 22.09
CA GLU A 107 -9.21 11.75 22.03
C GLU A 107 -9.68 11.88 20.57
N GLU A 108 -8.79 12.24 19.66
CA GLU A 108 -9.13 12.35 18.23
C GLU A 108 -9.34 10.97 17.60
N LEU A 109 -8.54 9.99 17.96
CA LEU A 109 -8.67 8.61 17.48
C LEU A 109 -9.94 7.92 18.01
N ALA A 110 -10.37 8.27 19.22
CA ALA A 110 -11.61 7.74 19.82
C ALA A 110 -12.89 8.34 19.21
N LYS A 111 -12.80 9.39 18.41
CA LYS A 111 -14.00 9.99 17.76
C LYS A 111 -14.70 8.98 16.86
N PRO A 112 -16.05 9.05 16.80
CA PRO A 112 -16.81 8.15 15.94
C PRO A 112 -16.40 8.27 14.48
N ALA A 113 -16.24 7.13 13.82
CA ALA A 113 -16.16 7.02 12.38
C ALA A 113 -17.55 6.76 11.81
N VAL A 114 -17.82 7.31 10.64
CA VAL A 114 -19.10 7.16 9.95
C VAL A 114 -18.99 5.98 8.98
N TRP A 115 -19.34 4.78 9.41
CA TRP A 115 -19.47 3.68 8.46
C TRP A 115 -20.95 3.43 8.14
N VAL A 116 -21.28 3.61 6.87
CA VAL A 116 -22.62 3.31 6.33
C VAL A 116 -22.62 1.92 5.67
N ALA A 117 -22.07 0.89 6.32
CA ALA A 117 -21.99 -0.44 5.72
C ALA A 117 -23.35 -1.12 5.54
N SER A 118 -24.32 -0.91 6.41
CA SER A 118 -25.73 -1.21 6.16
C SER A 118 -26.61 -0.68 7.30
N LYS A 119 -27.85 -0.34 6.98
CA LYS A 119 -28.89 -0.04 8.00
C LYS A 119 -29.13 -1.23 8.95
N LYS A 120 -28.70 -2.43 8.57
CA LYS A 120 -28.94 -3.69 9.31
C LYS A 120 -27.88 -3.94 10.38
N TYR A 121 -26.67 -3.38 10.24
CA TYR A 121 -25.57 -3.55 11.20
C TYR A 121 -24.88 -2.21 11.42
N PRO A 122 -25.41 -1.34 12.28
CA PRO A 122 -24.75 -0.09 12.62
C PRO A 122 -23.53 -0.41 13.49
N LEU A 123 -22.38 -0.58 12.86
CA LEU A 123 -21.12 -0.69 13.58
C LEU A 123 -20.70 0.70 14.05
N ARG A 124 -20.58 0.87 15.36
CA ARG A 124 -19.97 2.06 15.95
C ARG A 124 -18.46 1.90 15.88
N LEU A 125 -17.87 2.33 14.77
CA LEU A 125 -16.44 2.36 14.63
C LEU A 125 -15.91 3.69 15.17
N THR A 126 -14.70 3.65 15.71
CA THR A 126 -13.90 4.83 15.99
C THR A 126 -13.03 5.14 14.78
N ARG A 127 -12.47 6.34 14.74
CA ARG A 127 -11.47 6.72 13.73
C ARG A 127 -10.26 5.80 13.79
N ASP A 128 -9.83 5.42 14.98
CA ASP A 128 -8.77 4.43 15.20
C ASP A 128 -9.08 3.08 14.55
N SER A 129 -10.29 2.56 14.75
CA SER A 129 -10.71 1.29 14.13
C SER A 129 -10.76 1.38 12.60
N ALA A 130 -11.20 2.52 12.05
CA ALA A 130 -11.22 2.72 10.60
C ALA A 130 -9.81 2.76 10.01
N LEU A 131 -8.87 3.43 10.68
CA LEU A 131 -7.47 3.47 10.27
C LEU A 131 -6.79 2.10 10.45
N ALA A 132 -7.09 1.37 11.51
CA ALA A 132 -6.57 0.01 11.71
C ALA A 132 -7.04 -0.94 10.58
N GLN A 133 -8.29 -0.81 10.13
CA GLN A 133 -8.76 -1.55 8.95
C GLN A 133 -7.99 -1.14 7.69
N CYS A 134 -7.73 0.16 7.50
CA CYS A 134 -6.93 0.64 6.38
C CYS A 134 -5.51 0.05 6.38
N VAL A 135 -4.85 -0.02 7.55
CA VAL A 135 -3.54 -0.69 7.71
C VAL A 135 -3.63 -2.16 7.31
N THR A 136 -4.67 -2.86 7.77
CA THR A 136 -4.88 -4.28 7.45
C THR A 136 -5.03 -4.50 5.94
N GLU A 137 -5.83 -3.68 5.26
CA GLU A 137 -6.00 -3.71 3.80
C GLU A 137 -4.66 -3.50 3.07
N HIS A 138 -3.86 -2.53 3.55
CA HIS A 138 -2.52 -2.31 2.98
C HIS A 138 -1.64 -3.55 3.11
N LEU A 139 -1.56 -4.14 4.30
CA LEU A 139 -0.71 -5.31 4.54
C LEU A 139 -1.15 -6.52 3.70
N LEU A 140 -2.45 -6.79 3.61
CA LEU A 140 -3.00 -7.88 2.79
C LEU A 140 -2.61 -7.72 1.32
N HIS A 141 -2.84 -6.54 0.74
CA HIS A 141 -2.56 -6.30 -0.68
C HIS A 141 -1.08 -6.13 -0.99
N LEU A 142 -0.26 -5.65 -0.05
CA LEU A 142 1.20 -5.69 -0.21
C LEU A 142 1.73 -7.12 -0.18
N GLY A 143 1.09 -8.04 0.56
CA GLY A 143 1.36 -9.48 0.45
C GLY A 143 1.06 -10.05 -0.94
N GLU A 144 0.03 -9.55 -1.64
CA GLU A 144 -0.22 -9.92 -3.04
C GLU A 144 0.89 -9.39 -3.97
N VAL A 145 1.36 -8.15 -3.75
CA VAL A 145 2.51 -7.59 -4.49
C VAL A 145 3.75 -8.42 -4.28
N GLU A 146 4.03 -8.83 -3.03
CA GLU A 146 5.13 -9.72 -2.68
C GLU A 146 5.04 -11.05 -3.45
N ALA A 147 3.87 -11.69 -3.43
CA ALA A 147 3.65 -12.94 -4.17
C ALA A 147 3.88 -12.77 -5.68
N MET A 148 3.42 -11.65 -6.26
CA MET A 148 3.67 -11.35 -7.68
C MET A 148 5.16 -11.12 -8.00
N LEU A 149 5.93 -10.50 -7.09
CA LEU A 149 7.37 -10.32 -7.25
C LEU A 149 8.10 -11.66 -7.22
N TRP A 150 7.74 -12.56 -6.29
CA TRP A 150 8.28 -13.93 -6.23
C TRP A 150 7.99 -14.75 -7.48
N GLN A 151 6.82 -14.59 -8.11
CA GLN A 151 6.52 -15.23 -9.40
C GLN A 151 7.47 -14.80 -10.53
N LEU A 152 8.13 -13.67 -10.37
CA LEU A 152 9.08 -13.11 -11.34
C LEU A 152 10.54 -13.31 -10.95
N ASP A 153 10.83 -14.10 -9.91
CA ASP A 153 12.17 -14.24 -9.33
C ASP A 153 12.77 -12.89 -8.89
N VAL A 154 11.94 -11.95 -8.47
CA VAL A 154 12.35 -10.65 -7.92
C VAL A 154 12.23 -10.69 -6.42
N GLU A 155 13.32 -10.40 -5.72
CA GLU A 155 13.33 -10.31 -4.27
C GLU A 155 12.53 -9.08 -3.80
N PRO A 156 11.45 -9.27 -3.01
CA PRO A 156 10.68 -8.16 -2.51
C PRO A 156 11.41 -7.39 -1.41
N PRO A 157 11.00 -6.15 -1.12
CA PRO A 157 11.48 -5.42 0.05
C PRO A 157 11.14 -6.14 1.34
N THR A 158 11.99 -5.97 2.39
CA THR A 158 11.68 -6.55 3.69
C THR A 158 10.46 -5.92 4.34
N THR A 159 9.58 -6.76 4.86
CA THR A 159 8.34 -6.38 5.55
C THR A 159 8.50 -6.30 7.07
N PHE A 160 9.67 -6.60 7.61
CA PHE A 160 9.91 -6.64 9.05
C PHE A 160 9.88 -5.25 9.69
N TRP A 161 8.78 -4.94 10.35
CA TRP A 161 8.60 -3.69 11.08
C TRP A 161 9.63 -3.51 12.20
N ILE A 162 10.00 -4.60 12.89
CA ILE A 162 11.00 -4.61 13.96
C ILE A 162 12.35 -4.15 13.40
N ASP A 163 12.81 -4.69 12.29
CA ASP A 163 14.08 -4.31 11.67
C ASP A 163 14.15 -2.83 11.32
N ARG A 164 13.03 -2.27 10.91
CA ARG A 164 12.93 -0.86 10.55
C ARG A 164 12.88 0.07 11.76
N ARG A 165 12.22 -0.30 12.86
CA ARG A 165 11.98 0.56 14.02
C ARG A 165 12.92 0.34 15.20
N VAL A 166 13.25 -0.91 15.51
CA VAL A 166 13.90 -1.27 16.78
C VAL A 166 15.41 -1.32 16.66
N LEU A 167 15.95 -1.85 15.55
CA LEU A 167 17.38 -2.10 15.43
C LEU A 167 18.23 -0.85 15.22
N HIS A 168 17.67 0.27 14.77
CA HIS A 168 18.43 1.44 14.34
C HIS A 168 18.09 2.74 15.06
N GLY A 169 17.12 2.78 15.96
CA GLY A 169 16.75 3.97 16.76
C GLY A 169 16.38 5.23 15.93
N LYS A 170 16.44 5.13 14.62
CA LYS A 170 16.06 6.18 13.66
C LYS A 170 15.06 5.60 12.67
N TRP A 171 13.94 6.24 12.52
CA TRP A 171 12.92 5.88 11.58
C TRP A 171 12.76 6.96 10.50
N PRO A 172 12.76 6.58 9.21
CA PRO A 172 13.20 5.29 8.66
C PRO A 172 14.72 5.12 8.80
N PRO A 173 15.22 3.90 9.02
CA PRO A 173 16.65 3.65 9.02
C PRO A 173 17.21 3.96 7.62
N PRO A 174 18.47 4.43 7.51
CA PRO A 174 19.08 4.62 6.21
C PRO A 174 19.09 3.30 5.44
N ARG A 175 18.68 3.33 4.16
CA ARG A 175 18.59 2.13 3.31
C ARG A 175 19.87 1.28 3.31
N SER A 176 21.03 1.92 3.38
CA SER A 176 22.33 1.25 3.49
C SER A 176 22.52 0.42 4.76
N ALA A 177 21.80 0.73 5.85
CA ALA A 177 21.93 0.03 7.12
C ALA A 177 21.09 -1.27 7.17
N LEU A 178 20.02 -1.37 6.38
CA LEU A 178 19.14 -2.54 6.34
C LEU A 178 19.66 -3.66 5.43
N TYR A 179 20.37 -3.32 4.37
CA TYR A 179 20.70 -4.28 3.31
C TYR A 179 22.19 -4.53 3.14
N GLY A 180 23.04 -4.02 4.04
CA GLY A 180 24.50 -4.29 4.01
C GLY A 180 25.24 -3.86 2.75
N GLY A 181 24.63 -3.07 1.88
CA GLY A 181 25.21 -2.59 0.63
C GLY A 181 24.21 -1.83 -0.23
N PRO A 182 24.65 -1.21 -1.33
CA PRO A 182 23.72 -0.63 -2.29
C PRO A 182 22.77 -1.72 -2.75
N LEU A 183 21.45 -1.42 -2.75
CA LEU A 183 20.44 -2.30 -3.34
C LEU A 183 21.00 -2.81 -4.66
N ARG A 184 21.27 -4.10 -4.74
CA ARG A 184 21.54 -4.70 -6.03
C ARG A 184 20.29 -4.46 -6.86
N THR A 185 20.35 -3.50 -7.77
CA THR A 185 19.34 -3.38 -8.80
C THR A 185 19.15 -4.78 -9.36
N ALA A 186 17.90 -5.28 -9.30
CA ALA A 186 17.59 -6.62 -9.76
C ALA A 186 18.15 -6.78 -11.18
N VAL A 187 19.33 -7.39 -11.28
CA VAL A 187 19.87 -7.81 -12.55
C VAL A 187 19.05 -9.03 -12.95
N PRO A 188 18.29 -8.98 -14.04
CA PRO A 188 17.56 -10.15 -14.51
C PRO A 188 18.57 -11.29 -14.64
N ARG A 189 18.40 -12.37 -13.88
CA ARG A 189 19.20 -13.57 -14.06
C ARG A 189 18.97 -14.04 -15.49
N ALA A 190 19.97 -13.83 -16.36
CA ALA A 190 19.98 -14.32 -17.71
C ALA A 190 19.62 -15.81 -17.72
N GLY A 191 18.53 -16.12 -18.40
CA GLY A 191 17.88 -17.39 -18.61
C GLY A 191 18.64 -18.66 -18.26
N ARG A 192 18.18 -19.35 -17.23
CA ARG A 192 18.37 -20.79 -17.17
C ARG A 192 17.50 -21.42 -18.27
N ARG A 193 18.13 -21.76 -19.42
CA ARG A 193 17.50 -22.59 -20.46
C ARG A 193 17.07 -23.90 -19.80
N ARG A 194 15.76 -24.13 -19.72
CA ARG A 194 15.23 -25.45 -19.33
C ARG A 194 15.76 -26.49 -20.35
N PRO A 195 16.31 -27.63 -19.91
CA PRO A 195 16.67 -28.70 -20.83
C PRO A 195 15.37 -29.18 -21.50
N ARG A 196 15.41 -29.24 -22.85
CA ARG A 196 14.35 -29.87 -23.65
C ARG A 196 14.29 -31.34 -23.26
N ARG A 197 13.14 -31.77 -22.67
CA ARG A 197 12.88 -33.22 -22.57
C ARG A 197 12.63 -33.74 -23.97
N ARG A 198 13.42 -34.75 -24.32
CA ARG A 198 13.16 -35.61 -25.48
C ARG A 198 12.04 -36.60 -25.14
#